data_d5c53f0f788a57588689cf17307eea18
#
_entry.id   d5c53f0f788a57588689cf17307eea18
#
_cell.length_a   1.000
_cell.length_b   1.000
_cell.length_c   1.000
_cell.angle_alpha   90.00
_cell.angle_beta   90.00
_cell.angle_gamma   90.00
#
_symmetry.space_group_name_H-M   'P 1'
#
loop_
_entity.id
_entity.type
_entity.pdbx_description
1 polymer ?
#
loop_
_entity_poly.entity_id
_entity_poly.type
_entity_poly.pdbx_seq_one_letter_code
_entity_poly.pdbx_strand_id
1 'polypeptide(L)'
;MIMKGQKISDRYQIIKSIGEGGMANVYLAYDTILDRNVAVKVLRGDLASDEKFVRRFQREALSASSLSNPNIVEVYDVGEDNGEYYIVMEYVEGKHLKNLLKKRGKLTVSEVIDIVLQITNGLSVAHDSYIIHRDIKPQNILILDNGLVKITDFGIAVAMNATQLTQTNSVMGSVHYLPPEQASGKGATLQSDIYSIGILMYELLTGKLPFKGDNAVEIALKHLKEPMPSIRDEIPEIPQSVENIILKATAKNPKNRYADAREMNEDLKTCLDDSRKNELKITFKYPENDYDDTKIIKAVKANEKKEKVKENKEIKEGEEIIAKKVKRDNSDSQNKTIIILASIFVGLFVCITAVKKGAAKHSLL
;
A
#
# COMPACT_ATOMS: atom_id res chain seq x y z
N MET A 1 -4.85 -13.09 21.18
CA MET A 1 -5.99 -12.48 20.41
C MET A 1 -6.86 -11.73 21.42
N ILE A 2 -7.05 -10.46 21.21
CA ILE A 2 -7.83 -9.59 22.11
C ILE A 2 -9.32 -9.97 22.00
N MET A 3 -9.96 -10.11 23.16
CA MET A 3 -11.35 -10.55 23.24
C MET A 3 -12.31 -9.39 23.54
N LYS A 4 -13.56 -9.53 23.14
CA LYS A 4 -14.64 -8.59 23.51
C LYS A 4 -14.74 -8.49 25.03
N GLY A 5 -14.80 -7.25 25.56
CA GLY A 5 -14.87 -6.95 26.99
C GLY A 5 -13.51 -6.84 27.68
N GLN A 6 -12.41 -7.29 27.05
CA GLN A 6 -11.05 -7.09 27.56
C GLN A 6 -10.75 -5.59 27.63
N LYS A 7 -10.02 -5.17 28.66
CA LYS A 7 -9.51 -3.80 28.77
C LYS A 7 -8.04 -3.76 28.39
N ILE A 8 -7.66 -2.76 27.64
CA ILE A 8 -6.28 -2.39 27.37
C ILE A 8 -5.94 -1.22 28.28
N SER A 9 -4.83 -1.33 29.01
CA SER A 9 -4.37 -0.31 29.97
C SER A 9 -5.44 0.07 31.02
N ASP A 10 -6.25 -0.91 31.45
CA ASP A 10 -7.39 -0.74 32.37
C ASP A 10 -8.42 0.35 31.98
N ARG A 11 -8.27 0.95 30.82
CA ARG A 11 -9.03 2.10 30.32
C ARG A 11 -9.88 1.79 29.09
N TYR A 12 -9.32 1.18 28.08
CA TYR A 12 -9.97 1.01 26.78
C TYR A 12 -10.67 -0.35 26.67
N GLN A 13 -11.97 -0.38 26.91
CA GLN A 13 -12.76 -1.61 26.87
C GLN A 13 -13.12 -2.00 25.43
N ILE A 14 -12.64 -3.13 24.97
CA ILE A 14 -12.87 -3.64 23.62
C ILE A 14 -14.34 -4.01 23.41
N ILE A 15 -14.94 -3.44 22.36
CA ILE A 15 -16.32 -3.72 21.96
C ILE A 15 -16.35 -4.78 20.87
N LYS A 16 -15.58 -4.56 19.76
CA LYS A 16 -15.51 -5.46 18.61
C LYS A 16 -14.30 -5.18 17.73
N SER A 17 -13.85 -6.15 16.94
CA SER A 17 -12.93 -5.92 15.84
C SER A 17 -13.62 -5.13 14.72
N ILE A 18 -12.92 -4.14 14.14
CA ILE A 18 -13.40 -3.31 13.03
C ILE A 18 -12.46 -3.35 11.82
N GLY A 19 -11.25 -3.92 11.97
CA GLY A 19 -10.30 -4.10 10.88
C GLY A 19 -9.20 -5.08 11.24
N GLU A 20 -8.79 -5.87 10.24
CA GLU A 20 -7.65 -6.78 10.33
C GLU A 20 -6.64 -6.40 9.24
N GLY A 21 -5.44 -6.06 9.66
CA GLY A 21 -4.35 -5.66 8.76
C GLY A 21 -3.13 -6.55 8.84
N GLY A 22 -2.22 -6.41 7.90
CA GLY A 22 -0.98 -7.18 7.87
C GLY A 22 -0.05 -6.94 9.06
N MET A 23 -0.08 -5.73 9.66
CA MET A 23 0.78 -5.36 10.79
C MET A 23 0.02 -5.20 12.11
N ALA A 24 -1.22 -4.80 12.08
CA ALA A 24 -2.00 -4.47 13.26
C ALA A 24 -3.48 -4.79 13.02
N ASN A 25 -4.18 -5.09 14.11
CA ASN A 25 -5.62 -5.22 14.14
C ASN A 25 -6.24 -3.96 14.76
N VAL A 26 -7.41 -3.57 14.28
CA VAL A 26 -8.11 -2.37 14.77
C VAL A 26 -9.41 -2.79 15.45
N TYR A 27 -9.63 -2.27 16.64
CA TYR A 27 -10.80 -2.55 17.47
C TYR A 27 -11.57 -1.26 17.76
N LEU A 28 -12.89 -1.34 17.73
CA LEU A 28 -13.73 -0.35 18.39
C LEU A 28 -13.64 -0.63 19.89
N ALA A 29 -13.32 0.39 20.67
CA ALA A 29 -13.28 0.33 22.13
C ALA A 29 -14.00 1.54 22.76
N TYR A 30 -14.32 1.41 24.03
CA TYR A 30 -14.89 2.47 24.84
C TYR A 30 -13.84 2.98 25.81
N ASP A 31 -13.54 4.27 25.76
CA ASP A 31 -12.68 4.97 26.72
C ASP A 31 -13.49 5.23 27.99
N THR A 32 -13.25 4.44 29.03
CA THR A 32 -13.99 4.48 30.30
C THR A 32 -13.72 5.73 31.14
N ILE A 33 -12.68 6.50 30.83
CA ILE A 33 -12.35 7.75 31.53
C ILE A 33 -13.02 8.95 30.85
N LEU A 34 -12.97 9.01 29.51
CA LEU A 34 -13.49 10.16 28.75
C LEU A 34 -14.89 9.91 28.16
N ASP A 35 -15.55 8.79 28.52
CA ASP A 35 -16.92 8.44 28.13
C ASP A 35 -17.17 8.58 26.62
N ARG A 36 -16.30 7.95 25.81
CA ARG A 36 -16.38 8.03 24.35
C ARG A 36 -15.91 6.77 23.64
N ASN A 37 -16.40 6.57 22.42
CA ASN A 37 -15.88 5.54 21.54
C ASN A 37 -14.54 5.97 20.94
N VAL A 38 -13.60 5.02 20.84
CA VAL A 38 -12.28 5.19 20.23
C VAL A 38 -11.94 4.00 19.34
N ALA A 39 -11.05 4.18 18.38
CA ALA A 39 -10.43 3.09 17.65
C ALA A 39 -9.09 2.75 18.31
N VAL A 40 -8.86 1.47 18.61
CA VAL A 40 -7.60 0.99 19.18
C VAL A 40 -6.93 0.08 18.17
N LYS A 41 -5.78 0.53 17.67
CA LYS A 41 -4.94 -0.22 16.73
C LYS A 41 -3.86 -0.94 17.52
N VAL A 42 -3.84 -2.27 17.45
CA VAL A 42 -2.92 -3.11 18.23
C VAL A 42 -1.98 -3.83 17.29
N LEU A 43 -0.67 -3.72 17.56
CA LEU A 43 0.37 -4.42 16.79
C LEU A 43 0.17 -5.94 16.93
N ARG A 44 0.28 -6.67 15.83
CA ARG A 44 0.16 -8.13 15.86
C ARG A 44 1.27 -8.76 16.69
N GLY A 45 0.92 -9.76 17.51
CA GLY A 45 1.86 -10.41 18.43
C GLY A 45 3.07 -11.07 17.76
N ASP A 46 2.92 -11.55 16.52
CA ASP A 46 4.02 -12.10 15.72
C ASP A 46 5.06 -11.02 15.32
N LEU A 47 4.66 -9.74 15.28
CA LEU A 47 5.53 -8.60 15.00
C LEU A 47 6.01 -7.86 16.26
N ALA A 48 5.33 -8.06 17.39
CA ALA A 48 5.65 -7.42 18.67
C ALA A 48 7.01 -7.88 19.24
N SER A 49 7.52 -9.04 18.81
CA SER A 49 8.84 -9.56 19.18
C SER A 49 10.01 -8.94 18.38
N ASP A 50 9.73 -8.28 17.26
CA ASP A 50 10.75 -7.58 16.46
C ASP A 50 10.78 -6.08 16.82
N GLU A 51 11.84 -5.69 17.53
CA GLU A 51 12.04 -4.32 18.01
C GLU A 51 11.99 -3.26 16.90
N LYS A 52 12.33 -3.63 15.65
CA LYS A 52 12.25 -2.71 14.52
C LYS A 52 10.81 -2.36 14.17
N PHE A 53 9.89 -3.34 14.23
CA PHE A 53 8.47 -3.10 14.00
C PHE A 53 7.85 -2.29 15.14
N VAL A 54 8.19 -2.61 16.39
CA VAL A 54 7.73 -1.87 17.58
C VAL A 54 8.15 -0.41 17.52
N ARG A 55 9.45 -0.14 17.34
CA ARG A 55 9.97 1.25 17.24
C ARG A 55 9.32 2.03 16.11
N ARG A 56 9.04 1.36 14.98
CA ARG A 56 8.36 1.99 13.86
C ARG A 56 6.92 2.35 14.22
N PHE A 57 6.16 1.39 14.75
CA PHE A 57 4.78 1.57 15.17
C PHE A 57 4.63 2.75 16.15
N GLN A 58 5.51 2.82 17.16
CA GLN A 58 5.52 3.91 18.14
C GLN A 58 5.90 5.26 17.53
N ARG A 59 6.93 5.30 16.66
CA ARG A 59 7.37 6.55 16.02
C ARG A 59 6.29 7.16 15.12
N GLU A 60 5.56 6.33 14.40
CA GLU A 60 4.46 6.74 13.54
C GLU A 60 3.33 7.37 14.34
N ALA A 61 2.94 6.69 15.42
CA ALA A 61 1.93 7.22 16.32
C ALA A 61 2.33 8.58 16.91
N LEU A 62 3.57 8.72 17.38
CA LEU A 62 4.11 9.98 17.90
C LEU A 62 4.12 11.08 16.84
N SER A 63 4.46 10.76 15.59
CA SER A 63 4.40 11.76 14.49
C SER A 63 2.96 12.20 14.20
N ALA A 64 2.01 11.26 14.18
CA ALA A 64 0.61 11.56 13.91
C ALA A 64 -0.08 12.28 15.08
N SER A 65 0.37 12.08 16.33
CA SER A 65 -0.25 12.70 17.52
C SER A 65 -0.10 14.22 17.60
N SER A 66 0.84 14.79 16.84
CA SER A 66 1.01 16.25 16.73
C SER A 66 0.08 16.90 15.69
N LEU A 67 -0.65 16.12 14.89
CA LEU A 67 -1.50 16.62 13.83
C LEU A 67 -2.93 16.81 14.33
N SER A 68 -3.47 18.01 14.16
CA SER A 68 -4.87 18.32 14.43
C SER A 68 -5.48 19.04 13.23
N ASN A 69 -6.41 18.36 12.53
CA ASN A 69 -7.11 18.88 11.36
C ASN A 69 -8.39 18.06 11.15
N PRO A 70 -9.53 18.67 10.76
CA PRO A 70 -10.77 17.94 10.52
C PRO A 70 -10.65 16.81 9.48
N ASN A 71 -9.68 16.90 8.57
CA ASN A 71 -9.44 15.90 7.54
C ASN A 71 -8.35 14.88 7.92
N ILE A 72 -7.94 14.81 9.17
CA ILE A 72 -7.01 13.83 9.71
C ILE A 72 -7.68 13.07 10.85
N VAL A 73 -7.47 11.76 10.94
CA VAL A 73 -7.85 10.96 12.11
C VAL A 73 -6.90 11.29 13.25
N GLU A 74 -7.42 11.82 14.35
CA GLU A 74 -6.61 12.22 15.50
C GLU A 74 -6.07 11.01 16.26
N VAL A 75 -4.82 11.08 16.70
CA VAL A 75 -4.22 10.10 17.61
C VAL A 75 -4.31 10.66 19.03
N TYR A 76 -4.92 9.89 19.93
CA TYR A 76 -5.19 10.31 21.30
C TYR A 76 -4.17 9.78 22.31
N ASP A 77 -3.69 8.53 22.09
CA ASP A 77 -2.80 7.87 23.04
C ASP A 77 -1.95 6.80 22.34
N VAL A 78 -0.80 6.49 22.92
CA VAL A 78 0.13 5.46 22.46
C VAL A 78 0.72 4.76 23.66
N GLY A 79 0.65 3.44 23.71
CA GLY A 79 1.14 2.71 24.86
C GLY A 79 1.52 1.26 24.58
N GLU A 80 1.88 0.61 25.68
CA GLU A 80 2.13 -0.82 25.74
C GLU A 80 1.44 -1.36 26.99
N ASP A 81 0.75 -2.48 26.84
CA ASP A 81 0.09 -3.19 27.94
C ASP A 81 0.32 -4.69 27.76
N ASN A 82 1.00 -5.32 28.74
CA ASN A 82 1.31 -6.76 28.75
C ASN A 82 1.98 -7.29 27.46
N GLY A 83 2.89 -6.50 26.84
CA GLY A 83 3.57 -6.82 25.59
C GLY A 83 2.75 -6.53 24.35
N GLU A 84 1.54 -5.99 24.46
CA GLU A 84 0.71 -5.54 23.36
C GLU A 84 0.89 -4.03 23.14
N TYR A 85 1.52 -3.64 22.04
CA TYR A 85 1.70 -2.23 21.64
C TYR A 85 0.44 -1.73 20.96
N TYR A 86 -0.08 -0.58 21.41
CA TYR A 86 -1.33 -0.03 20.90
C TYR A 86 -1.26 1.48 20.60
N ILE A 87 -2.12 1.91 19.68
CA ILE A 87 -2.39 3.32 19.36
C ILE A 87 -3.89 3.53 19.51
N VAL A 88 -4.29 4.53 20.30
CA VAL A 88 -5.68 4.96 20.45
C VAL A 88 -5.92 6.17 19.56
N MET A 89 -6.95 6.12 18.76
CA MET A 89 -7.28 7.17 17.81
C MET A 89 -8.78 7.44 17.76
N GLU A 90 -9.14 8.53 17.11
CA GLU A 90 -10.51 8.89 16.79
C GLU A 90 -11.24 7.71 16.15
N TYR A 91 -12.40 7.35 16.68
CA TYR A 91 -13.31 6.43 15.99
C TYR A 91 -14.17 7.20 15.01
N VAL A 92 -13.98 6.94 13.73
CA VAL A 92 -14.71 7.57 12.63
C VAL A 92 -15.80 6.64 12.13
N GLU A 93 -17.06 7.04 12.29
CA GLU A 93 -18.19 6.34 11.68
C GLU A 93 -18.27 6.67 10.18
N GLY A 94 -17.37 6.08 9.42
CA GLY A 94 -17.22 6.29 8.00
C GLY A 94 -16.96 5.00 7.24
N LYS A 95 -16.89 5.12 5.92
CA LYS A 95 -16.55 4.02 5.01
C LYS A 95 -15.23 4.34 4.32
N HIS A 96 -14.39 3.34 4.12
CA HIS A 96 -13.21 3.52 3.29
C HIS A 96 -13.60 3.92 1.86
N LEU A 97 -12.89 4.89 1.30
CA LEU A 97 -13.07 5.34 -0.09
C LEU A 97 -12.99 4.18 -1.08
N LYS A 98 -12.18 3.16 -0.79
CA LYS A 98 -12.13 1.91 -1.57
C LYS A 98 -13.49 1.23 -1.68
N ASN A 99 -14.27 1.19 -0.59
CA ASN A 99 -15.59 0.56 -0.58
C ASN A 99 -16.59 1.36 -1.43
N LEU A 100 -16.50 2.68 -1.37
CA LEU A 100 -17.33 3.57 -2.22
C LEU A 100 -16.99 3.34 -3.69
N LEU A 101 -15.70 3.34 -4.05
CA LEU A 101 -15.23 3.11 -5.41
C LEU A 101 -15.64 1.72 -5.92
N LYS A 102 -15.47 0.67 -5.10
CA LYS A 102 -15.92 -0.70 -5.45
C LYS A 102 -17.42 -0.76 -5.74
N LYS A 103 -18.24 -0.01 -4.99
CA LYS A 103 -19.70 0.01 -5.17
C LYS A 103 -20.13 0.79 -6.41
N ARG A 104 -19.47 1.91 -6.71
CA ARG A 104 -19.88 2.85 -7.77
C ARG A 104 -19.12 2.68 -9.09
N GLY A 105 -17.97 2.04 -9.07
CA GLY A 105 -17.06 1.89 -10.20
C GLY A 105 -16.19 3.12 -10.44
N LYS A 106 -16.79 4.30 -10.56
CA LYS A 106 -16.12 5.60 -10.71
C LYS A 106 -16.93 6.72 -10.06
N LEU A 107 -16.30 7.86 -9.83
CA LEU A 107 -16.90 9.06 -9.28
C LEU A 107 -16.97 10.18 -10.34
N THR A 108 -17.83 11.16 -10.11
CA THR A 108 -17.92 12.36 -10.95
C THR A 108 -16.74 13.29 -10.71
N VAL A 109 -16.43 14.16 -11.66
CA VAL A 109 -15.34 15.12 -11.54
C VAL A 109 -15.49 15.98 -10.28
N SER A 110 -16.70 16.52 -10.04
CA SER A 110 -16.96 17.35 -8.85
C SER A 110 -16.69 16.60 -7.55
N GLU A 111 -17.19 15.34 -7.42
CA GLU A 111 -16.96 14.53 -6.23
C GLU A 111 -15.47 14.25 -6.01
N VAL A 112 -14.71 13.97 -7.08
CA VAL A 112 -13.27 13.73 -6.97
C VAL A 112 -12.55 15.00 -6.52
N ILE A 113 -12.88 16.16 -7.08
CA ILE A 113 -12.28 17.43 -6.66
C ILE A 113 -12.61 17.73 -5.20
N ASP A 114 -13.85 17.56 -4.75
CA ASP A 114 -14.26 17.78 -3.35
C ASP A 114 -13.49 16.86 -2.38
N ILE A 115 -13.35 15.59 -2.73
CA ILE A 115 -12.59 14.62 -1.93
C ILE A 115 -11.10 15.01 -1.86
N VAL A 116 -10.50 15.34 -3.00
CA VAL A 116 -9.06 15.61 -3.07
C VAL A 116 -8.72 16.96 -2.44
N LEU A 117 -9.61 17.96 -2.52
CA LEU A 117 -9.46 19.22 -1.76
C LEU A 117 -9.37 18.97 -0.26
N GLN A 118 -10.18 18.07 0.29
CA GLN A 118 -10.14 17.71 1.70
C GLN A 118 -8.87 16.91 2.04
N ILE A 119 -8.44 15.98 1.19
CA ILE A 119 -7.18 15.23 1.36
C ILE A 119 -6.01 16.20 1.37
N THR A 120 -5.92 17.09 0.38
CA THR A 120 -4.80 18.05 0.29
C THR A 120 -4.83 19.07 1.42
N ASN A 121 -6.02 19.45 1.95
CA ASN A 121 -6.13 20.27 3.14
C ASN A 121 -5.54 19.58 4.39
N GLY A 122 -5.88 18.32 4.65
CA GLY A 122 -5.28 17.56 5.74
C GLY A 122 -3.78 17.36 5.57
N LEU A 123 -3.34 16.98 4.38
CA LEU A 123 -1.91 16.78 4.09
C LEU A 123 -1.09 18.06 4.16
N SER A 124 -1.67 19.24 3.88
CA SER A 124 -0.93 20.50 4.01
C SER A 124 -0.46 20.77 5.44
N VAL A 125 -1.30 20.42 6.43
CA VAL A 125 -0.95 20.52 7.85
C VAL A 125 0.17 19.54 8.23
N ALA A 126 0.14 18.34 7.70
CA ALA A 126 1.20 17.35 7.91
C ALA A 126 2.51 17.79 7.24
N HIS A 127 2.44 18.29 6.00
CA HIS A 127 3.59 18.78 5.23
C HIS A 127 4.24 20.00 5.86
N ASP A 128 3.47 20.92 6.47
CA ASP A 128 4.00 22.06 7.24
C ASP A 128 4.87 21.60 8.42
N SER A 129 4.55 20.42 8.98
CA SER A 129 5.32 19.78 10.05
C SER A 129 6.38 18.78 9.53
N TYR A 130 6.63 18.76 8.22
CA TYR A 130 7.52 17.80 7.54
C TYR A 130 7.15 16.34 7.77
N ILE A 131 5.86 16.06 8.05
CA ILE A 131 5.32 14.71 8.18
C ILE A 131 4.79 14.26 6.83
N ILE A 132 5.34 13.16 6.33
CA ILE A 132 5.00 12.55 5.05
C ILE A 132 4.11 11.35 5.34
N HIS A 133 2.99 11.24 4.62
CA HIS A 133 2.05 10.12 4.81
C HIS A 133 2.60 8.80 4.25
N ARG A 134 3.21 8.80 3.07
CA ARG A 134 3.89 7.67 2.40
C ARG A 134 3.00 6.55 1.86
N ASP A 135 1.72 6.50 2.18
CA ASP A 135 0.81 5.44 1.77
C ASP A 135 -0.60 5.97 1.46
N ILE A 136 -0.68 7.05 0.66
CA ILE A 136 -1.97 7.60 0.19
C ILE A 136 -2.59 6.61 -0.81
N LYS A 137 -3.77 6.10 -0.44
CA LYS A 137 -4.56 5.14 -1.24
C LYS A 137 -6.00 5.08 -0.73
N PRO A 138 -6.98 4.57 -1.50
CA PRO A 138 -8.40 4.57 -1.10
C PRO A 138 -8.71 3.83 0.20
N GLN A 139 -7.84 2.91 0.63
CA GLN A 139 -7.98 2.19 1.90
C GLN A 139 -7.73 3.06 3.13
N ASN A 140 -6.84 4.07 2.99
CA ASN A 140 -6.42 4.96 4.07
C ASN A 140 -7.18 6.29 4.06
N ILE A 141 -8.28 6.35 3.32
CA ILE A 141 -9.20 7.50 3.26
C ILE A 141 -10.57 7.05 3.73
N LEU A 142 -11.09 7.70 4.75
CA LEU A 142 -12.43 7.50 5.29
C LEU A 142 -13.35 8.60 4.79
N ILE A 143 -14.59 8.25 4.46
CA ILE A 143 -15.66 9.20 4.09
C ILE A 143 -16.84 8.96 5.03
N LEU A 144 -17.28 10.01 5.68
CA LEU A 144 -18.46 10.03 6.52
C LEU A 144 -19.73 10.27 5.66
N ASP A 145 -20.89 9.95 6.21
CA ASP A 145 -22.15 10.12 5.50
C ASP A 145 -22.50 11.60 5.18
N ASN A 146 -21.90 12.55 5.89
CA ASN A 146 -22.00 13.99 5.62
C ASN A 146 -21.00 14.50 4.56
N GLY A 147 -20.21 13.62 3.96
CA GLY A 147 -19.20 13.96 2.95
C GLY A 147 -17.85 14.41 3.52
N LEU A 148 -17.68 14.45 4.84
CA LEU A 148 -16.38 14.76 5.44
C LEU A 148 -15.38 13.61 5.15
N VAL A 149 -14.20 13.99 4.68
CA VAL A 149 -13.09 13.06 4.38
C VAL A 149 -12.04 13.14 5.48
N LYS A 150 -11.57 11.98 5.95
CA LYS A 150 -10.48 11.88 6.92
C LYS A 150 -9.40 10.93 6.43
N ILE A 151 -8.14 11.37 6.56
CA ILE A 151 -6.95 10.58 6.27
C ILE A 151 -6.57 9.80 7.53
N THR A 152 -6.30 8.50 7.37
CA THR A 152 -5.84 7.63 8.45
C THR A 152 -4.50 6.98 8.10
N ASP A 153 -3.84 6.38 9.09
CA ASP A 153 -2.62 5.59 8.92
C ASP A 153 -1.41 6.38 8.37
N PHE A 154 -1.12 7.55 8.97
CA PHE A 154 0.09 8.31 8.67
C PHE A 154 1.35 7.51 8.96
N GLY A 155 2.25 7.46 8.00
CA GLY A 155 3.66 7.06 8.20
C GLY A 155 3.95 5.56 8.34
N ILE A 156 2.94 4.65 8.28
CA ILE A 156 3.12 3.20 8.48
C ILE A 156 3.87 2.53 7.33
N ALA A 157 3.94 3.16 6.17
CA ALA A 157 4.62 2.56 5.03
C ALA A 157 6.13 2.49 5.26
N VAL A 158 6.59 1.27 5.33
CA VAL A 158 8.00 0.90 5.25
C VAL A 158 8.61 1.57 4.03
N ALA A 159 9.79 2.19 4.18
CA ALA A 159 10.67 2.38 3.03
C ALA A 159 10.80 0.98 2.39
N MET A 160 10.02 0.71 1.34
CA MET A 160 10.04 -0.56 0.65
C MET A 160 11.39 -0.68 -0.04
N ASN A 161 12.31 -1.42 0.56
CA ASN A 161 13.47 -1.89 -0.16
C ASN A 161 12.98 -2.88 -1.22
N ALA A 162 13.63 -2.91 -2.37
CA ALA A 162 13.32 -3.84 -3.47
C ALA A 162 13.13 -5.31 -3.02
N THR A 163 13.70 -5.68 -1.88
CA THR A 163 13.58 -7.00 -1.23
C THR A 163 12.22 -7.23 -0.55
N GLN A 164 11.47 -6.19 -0.21
CA GLN A 164 10.17 -6.30 0.49
C GLN A 164 8.99 -6.27 -0.48
N LEU A 165 9.20 -5.85 -1.73
CA LEU A 165 8.17 -5.85 -2.78
C LEU A 165 7.67 -7.27 -3.13
N THR A 166 8.39 -8.32 -2.72
CA THR A 166 8.09 -9.71 -3.08
C THR A 166 7.38 -10.51 -1.98
N GLN A 167 7.23 -10.00 -0.76
CA GLN A 167 6.97 -10.88 0.40
C GLN A 167 5.54 -10.94 0.96
N THR A 168 4.59 -10.06 0.62
CA THR A 168 3.22 -10.16 1.20
C THR A 168 2.12 -9.60 0.29
N ASN A 169 0.91 -10.18 0.37
CA ASN A 169 -0.29 -9.70 -0.34
C ASN A 169 -0.71 -8.26 0.05
N SER A 170 -0.33 -7.76 1.23
CA SER A 170 -0.58 -6.38 1.65
C SER A 170 0.28 -5.36 0.87
N VAL A 171 1.46 -5.76 0.44
CA VAL A 171 2.37 -4.97 -0.42
C VAL A 171 1.76 -4.76 -1.81
N MET A 172 1.05 -5.77 -2.33
CA MET A 172 0.41 -5.72 -3.65
C MET A 172 -0.57 -4.55 -3.78
N GLY A 173 -1.30 -4.18 -2.71
CA GLY A 173 -2.23 -3.04 -2.74
C GLY A 173 -1.54 -1.69 -2.79
N SER A 174 -0.44 -1.49 -2.06
CA SER A 174 0.26 -0.22 -1.96
C SER A 174 1.15 0.09 -3.16
N VAL A 175 1.65 -0.94 -3.87
CA VAL A 175 2.53 -0.75 -5.04
C VAL A 175 1.85 0.03 -6.17
N HIS A 176 0.52 -0.04 -6.28
CA HIS A 176 -0.24 0.68 -7.31
C HIS A 176 -0.22 2.21 -7.18
N TYR A 177 0.19 2.73 -6.01
CA TYR A 177 0.29 4.17 -5.73
C TYR A 177 1.75 4.60 -5.47
N LEU A 178 2.70 3.69 -5.69
CA LEU A 178 4.11 3.85 -5.31
C LEU A 178 4.80 4.92 -6.17
N PRO A 179 5.35 6.00 -5.57
CA PRO A 179 6.08 7.01 -6.32
C PRO A 179 7.39 6.48 -6.92
N PRO A 180 7.83 7.01 -8.06
CA PRO A 180 9.06 6.61 -8.74
C PRO A 180 10.30 6.61 -7.83
N GLU A 181 10.46 7.62 -6.98
CA GLU A 181 11.58 7.71 -6.03
C GLU A 181 11.57 6.57 -5.02
N GLN A 182 10.40 6.19 -4.49
CA GLN A 182 10.29 5.06 -3.58
C GLN A 182 10.49 3.73 -4.31
N ALA A 183 9.97 3.59 -5.53
CA ALA A 183 10.22 2.41 -6.39
C ALA A 183 11.71 2.22 -6.70
N SER A 184 12.48 3.32 -6.80
CA SER A 184 13.94 3.29 -6.98
C SER A 184 14.74 3.11 -5.68
N GLY A 185 14.05 2.94 -4.54
CA GLY A 185 14.69 2.77 -3.23
C GLY A 185 15.20 4.06 -2.59
N LYS A 186 14.82 5.22 -3.13
CA LYS A 186 15.04 6.53 -2.49
C LYS A 186 13.99 6.75 -1.40
N GLY A 187 14.28 7.64 -0.45
CA GLY A 187 13.34 8.02 0.60
C GLY A 187 12.10 8.74 0.06
N ALA A 188 10.99 8.67 0.79
CA ALA A 188 9.80 9.47 0.51
C ALA A 188 10.04 10.94 0.80
N THR A 189 9.40 11.81 0.03
CA THR A 189 9.39 13.25 0.16
C THR A 189 7.94 13.78 0.17
N LEU A 190 7.72 15.08 0.40
CA LEU A 190 6.37 15.67 0.28
C LEU A 190 5.79 15.42 -1.11
N GLN A 191 6.62 15.47 -2.15
CA GLN A 191 6.23 15.19 -3.54
C GLN A 191 5.85 13.72 -3.78
N SER A 192 6.21 12.80 -2.87
CA SER A 192 5.77 11.41 -2.93
C SER A 192 4.28 11.28 -2.65
N ASP A 193 3.77 11.98 -1.63
CA ASP A 193 2.33 12.01 -1.34
C ASP A 193 1.54 12.63 -2.50
N ILE A 194 2.07 13.70 -3.09
CA ILE A 194 1.49 14.35 -4.28
C ILE A 194 1.33 13.35 -5.45
N TYR A 195 2.36 12.54 -5.71
CA TYR A 195 2.29 11.52 -6.75
C TYR A 195 1.17 10.52 -6.48
N SER A 196 1.08 10.03 -5.25
CA SER A 196 0.07 9.05 -4.84
C SER A 196 -1.36 9.64 -4.95
N ILE A 197 -1.55 10.95 -4.66
CA ILE A 197 -2.82 11.66 -4.89
C ILE A 197 -3.16 11.69 -6.38
N GLY A 198 -2.20 11.96 -7.26
CA GLY A 198 -2.43 11.96 -8.70
C GLY A 198 -2.90 10.59 -9.22
N ILE A 199 -2.30 9.50 -8.75
CA ILE A 199 -2.74 8.13 -9.05
C ILE A 199 -4.16 7.87 -8.48
N LEU A 200 -4.43 8.32 -7.26
CA LEU A 200 -5.75 8.22 -6.64
C LEU A 200 -6.81 8.96 -7.47
N MET A 201 -6.54 10.20 -7.91
CA MET A 201 -7.46 10.96 -8.77
C MET A 201 -7.79 10.22 -10.06
N TYR A 202 -6.76 9.67 -10.73
CA TYR A 202 -6.97 8.88 -11.95
C TYR A 202 -7.88 7.68 -11.68
N GLU A 203 -7.63 6.91 -10.61
CA GLU A 203 -8.45 5.76 -10.26
C GLU A 203 -9.90 6.17 -9.92
N LEU A 204 -10.11 7.24 -9.17
CA LEU A 204 -11.44 7.71 -8.79
C LEU A 204 -12.28 8.13 -10.02
N LEU A 205 -11.65 8.77 -11.00
CA LEU A 205 -12.30 9.26 -12.22
C LEU A 205 -12.58 8.15 -13.25
N THR A 206 -11.67 7.17 -13.37
CA THR A 206 -11.76 6.11 -14.39
C THR A 206 -12.31 4.79 -13.85
N GLY A 207 -12.23 4.56 -12.54
CA GLY A 207 -12.46 3.26 -11.91
C GLY A 207 -11.34 2.26 -12.17
N LYS A 208 -10.22 2.68 -12.77
CA LYS A 208 -9.10 1.82 -13.17
C LYS A 208 -7.77 2.37 -12.65
N LEU A 209 -6.88 1.46 -12.31
CA LEU A 209 -5.48 1.82 -12.01
C LEU A 209 -4.73 2.10 -13.31
N PRO A 210 -3.88 3.17 -13.35
CA PRO A 210 -3.14 3.54 -14.57
C PRO A 210 -2.09 2.50 -14.97
N PHE A 211 -1.47 1.85 -13.96
CA PHE A 211 -0.43 0.84 -14.17
C PHE A 211 -0.86 -0.48 -13.57
N LYS A 212 -0.83 -1.55 -14.37
CA LYS A 212 -1.17 -2.93 -14.00
C LYS A 212 -0.03 -3.84 -14.38
N GLY A 213 0.13 -4.95 -13.66
CA GLY A 213 1.15 -5.97 -13.95
C GLY A 213 0.86 -7.24 -13.16
N ASP A 214 1.54 -8.31 -13.54
CA ASP A 214 1.36 -9.63 -12.94
C ASP A 214 1.99 -9.73 -11.54
N ASN A 215 2.90 -8.81 -11.22
CA ASN A 215 3.58 -8.76 -9.91
C ASN A 215 3.96 -7.33 -9.53
N ALA A 216 4.31 -7.14 -8.25
CA ALA A 216 4.64 -5.84 -7.68
C ALA A 216 5.86 -5.17 -8.35
N VAL A 217 6.83 -5.97 -8.81
CA VAL A 217 8.05 -5.45 -9.47
C VAL A 217 7.71 -4.84 -10.82
N GLU A 218 6.87 -5.51 -11.62
CA GLU A 218 6.41 -5.00 -12.91
C GLU A 218 5.65 -3.67 -12.75
N ILE A 219 4.73 -3.60 -11.77
CA ILE A 219 3.97 -2.37 -11.48
C ILE A 219 4.92 -1.24 -11.07
N ALA A 220 5.90 -1.53 -10.19
CA ALA A 220 6.89 -0.55 -9.76
C ALA A 220 7.75 -0.03 -10.93
N LEU A 221 8.13 -0.90 -11.87
CA LEU A 221 8.85 -0.51 -13.09
C LEU A 221 8.01 0.39 -14.00
N LYS A 222 6.70 0.15 -14.10
CA LYS A 222 5.79 1.03 -14.85
C LYS A 222 5.68 2.42 -14.22
N HIS A 223 5.59 2.49 -12.88
CA HIS A 223 5.65 3.78 -12.18
C HIS A 223 6.95 4.55 -12.45
N LEU A 224 8.06 3.84 -12.64
CA LEU A 224 9.35 4.47 -12.96
C LEU A 224 9.44 4.97 -14.41
N LYS A 225 8.94 4.19 -15.38
CA LYS A 225 9.29 4.35 -16.79
C LYS A 225 8.13 4.75 -17.69
N GLU A 226 6.92 4.23 -17.44
CA GLU A 226 5.80 4.47 -18.34
C GLU A 226 5.18 5.85 -18.07
N PRO A 227 4.88 6.65 -19.11
CA PRO A 227 4.15 7.90 -18.96
C PRO A 227 2.76 7.64 -18.37
N MET A 228 2.23 8.64 -17.68
CA MET A 228 0.84 8.58 -17.21
C MET A 228 -0.10 8.52 -18.42
N PRO A 229 -1.03 7.53 -18.48
CA PRO A 229 -2.01 7.50 -19.56
C PRO A 229 -2.89 8.75 -19.55
N SER A 230 -3.24 9.27 -20.72
CA SER A 230 -4.17 10.39 -20.82
C SER A 230 -5.56 9.94 -20.36
N ILE A 231 -6.12 10.62 -19.38
CA ILE A 231 -7.47 10.33 -18.91
C ILE A 231 -8.52 10.77 -19.95
N ARG A 232 -8.22 11.80 -20.73
CA ARG A 232 -9.10 12.34 -21.77
C ARG A 232 -9.19 11.47 -23.02
N ASP A 233 -8.26 10.55 -23.20
CA ASP A 233 -8.37 9.54 -24.27
C ASP A 233 -9.50 8.54 -23.98
N GLU A 234 -9.79 8.26 -22.70
CA GLU A 234 -10.90 7.39 -22.27
C GLU A 234 -12.18 8.19 -21.97
N ILE A 235 -12.06 9.40 -21.41
CA ILE A 235 -13.17 10.23 -20.93
C ILE A 235 -12.95 11.67 -21.41
N PRO A 236 -13.27 12.01 -22.66
CA PRO A 236 -13.01 13.32 -23.27
C PRO A 236 -13.68 14.50 -22.56
N GLU A 237 -14.75 14.24 -21.79
CA GLU A 237 -15.53 15.24 -21.04
C GLU A 237 -14.76 15.79 -19.84
N ILE A 238 -13.70 15.14 -19.38
CA ILE A 238 -12.88 15.64 -18.28
C ILE A 238 -12.16 16.92 -18.74
N PRO A 239 -12.27 18.03 -17.96
CA PRO A 239 -11.58 19.28 -18.28
C PRO A 239 -10.06 19.08 -18.40
N GLN A 240 -9.43 19.82 -19.34
CA GLN A 240 -7.96 19.75 -19.51
C GLN A 240 -7.23 20.22 -18.25
N SER A 241 -7.78 21.16 -17.50
CA SER A 241 -7.26 21.60 -16.20
C SER A 241 -7.16 20.47 -15.18
N VAL A 242 -8.17 19.58 -15.12
CA VAL A 242 -8.18 18.41 -14.23
C VAL A 242 -7.14 17.37 -14.69
N GLU A 243 -7.04 17.09 -16.00
CA GLU A 243 -5.98 16.24 -16.54
C GLU A 243 -4.60 16.82 -16.23
N ASN A 244 -4.41 18.15 -16.37
CA ASN A 244 -3.14 18.82 -16.09
C ASN A 244 -2.72 18.66 -14.63
N ILE A 245 -3.67 18.72 -13.67
CA ILE A 245 -3.39 18.47 -12.26
C ILE A 245 -2.89 17.04 -12.05
N ILE A 246 -3.55 16.05 -12.66
CA ILE A 246 -3.13 14.64 -12.58
C ILE A 246 -1.73 14.48 -13.19
N LEU A 247 -1.48 15.02 -14.38
CA LEU A 247 -0.18 14.94 -15.05
C LEU A 247 0.92 15.62 -14.24
N LYS A 248 0.66 16.83 -13.69
CA LYS A 248 1.62 17.53 -12.84
C LYS A 248 1.91 16.72 -11.56
N ALA A 249 0.89 16.23 -10.89
CA ALA A 249 1.06 15.42 -9.68
C ALA A 249 1.83 14.13 -9.94
N THR A 250 1.62 13.46 -11.09
CA THR A 250 2.23 12.16 -11.45
C THR A 250 3.49 12.27 -12.30
N ALA A 251 4.05 13.47 -12.46
CA ALA A 251 5.33 13.67 -13.16
C ALA A 251 6.42 12.77 -12.55
N LYS A 252 7.24 12.14 -13.41
CA LYS A 252 8.29 11.21 -12.95
C LYS A 252 9.35 11.96 -12.18
N ASN A 253 9.78 13.12 -12.69
CA ASN A 253 10.69 13.99 -11.98
C ASN A 253 9.95 14.79 -10.88
N PRO A 254 10.28 14.62 -9.59
CA PRO A 254 9.61 15.34 -8.51
C PRO A 254 9.65 16.87 -8.65
N LYS A 255 10.67 17.42 -9.36
CA LYS A 255 10.79 18.86 -9.61
C LYS A 255 9.71 19.42 -10.54
N ASN A 256 9.01 18.56 -11.29
CA ASN A 256 7.88 18.94 -12.13
C ASN A 256 6.54 18.87 -11.39
N ARG A 257 6.51 18.28 -10.18
CA ARG A 257 5.31 18.17 -9.34
C ARG A 257 5.04 19.44 -8.55
N TYR A 258 3.93 19.49 -7.85
CA TYR A 258 3.68 20.47 -6.79
C TYR A 258 4.72 20.30 -5.68
N ALA A 259 5.14 21.41 -5.08
CA ALA A 259 6.12 21.41 -4.00
C ALA A 259 5.58 20.69 -2.75
N ASP A 260 4.30 20.89 -2.46
CA ASP A 260 3.58 20.32 -1.32
C ASP A 260 2.06 20.20 -1.61
N ALA A 261 1.31 19.73 -0.61
CA ALA A 261 -0.12 19.57 -0.73
C ALA A 261 -0.88 20.91 -0.78
N ARG A 262 -0.33 21.98 -0.25
CA ARG A 262 -0.94 23.33 -0.28
C ARG A 262 -0.94 23.89 -1.69
N GLU A 263 0.19 23.80 -2.41
CA GLU A 263 0.26 24.24 -3.81
C GLU A 263 -0.75 23.46 -4.68
N MET A 264 -0.86 22.15 -4.47
CA MET A 264 -1.85 21.33 -5.19
C MET A 264 -3.29 21.73 -4.83
N ASN A 265 -3.58 22.00 -3.55
CA ASN A 265 -4.90 22.44 -3.09
C ASN A 265 -5.34 23.74 -3.76
N GLU A 266 -4.44 24.74 -3.88
CA GLU A 266 -4.75 26.00 -4.55
C GLU A 266 -5.08 25.81 -6.04
N ASP A 267 -4.38 24.93 -6.74
CA ASP A 267 -4.68 24.62 -8.14
C ASP A 267 -6.03 23.89 -8.30
N LEU A 268 -6.34 22.97 -7.38
CA LEU A 268 -7.64 22.26 -7.36
C LEU A 268 -8.83 23.20 -7.16
N LYS A 269 -8.71 24.27 -6.35
CA LYS A 269 -9.81 25.20 -6.08
C LYS A 269 -10.35 25.88 -7.33
N THR A 270 -9.51 26.07 -8.33
CA THR A 270 -9.85 26.81 -9.55
C THR A 270 -9.99 25.94 -10.79
N CYS A 271 -9.71 24.63 -10.69
CA CYS A 271 -9.60 23.78 -11.87
C CYS A 271 -10.91 23.63 -12.67
N LEU A 272 -12.06 23.91 -12.06
CA LEU A 272 -13.37 23.89 -12.73
C LEU A 272 -13.88 25.28 -13.13
N ASP A 273 -13.10 26.33 -12.94
CA ASP A 273 -13.49 27.70 -13.30
C ASP A 273 -13.60 27.87 -14.81
N ASP A 274 -14.55 28.71 -15.22
CA ASP A 274 -14.76 29.03 -16.65
C ASP A 274 -13.51 29.59 -17.34
N SER A 275 -12.68 30.30 -16.60
CA SER A 275 -11.39 30.84 -17.08
C SER A 275 -10.40 29.76 -17.54
N ARG A 276 -10.56 28.52 -17.05
CA ARG A 276 -9.69 27.39 -17.35
C ARG A 276 -10.24 26.41 -18.39
N LYS A 277 -11.38 26.70 -18.98
CA LYS A 277 -12.02 25.80 -19.98
C LYS A 277 -11.14 25.49 -21.20
N ASN A 278 -10.33 26.46 -21.62
CA ASN A 278 -9.46 26.36 -22.80
C ASN A 278 -7.98 26.19 -22.40
N GLU A 279 -7.71 25.64 -21.23
CA GLU A 279 -6.34 25.40 -20.78
C GLU A 279 -5.63 24.42 -21.73
N LEU A 280 -4.39 24.70 -22.04
CA LEU A 280 -3.58 23.81 -22.87
C LEU A 280 -3.00 22.67 -22.04
N LYS A 281 -2.70 21.53 -22.67
CA LYS A 281 -2.03 20.42 -22.01
C LYS A 281 -0.67 20.88 -21.47
N ILE A 282 -0.40 20.51 -20.22
CA ILE A 282 0.84 20.89 -19.52
C ILE A 282 2.09 20.33 -20.22
N THR A 283 3.16 21.13 -20.23
CA THR A 283 4.50 20.71 -20.62
C THR A 283 5.46 20.86 -19.45
N PHE A 284 6.39 19.92 -19.30
CA PHE A 284 7.30 19.90 -18.17
C PHE A 284 8.58 20.68 -18.45
N LYS A 285 9.07 21.39 -17.43
CA LYS A 285 10.30 22.17 -17.49
C LYS A 285 11.56 21.31 -17.39
N TYR A 286 11.50 20.23 -16.59
CA TYR A 286 12.64 19.35 -16.35
C TYR A 286 12.46 18.01 -17.08
N PRO A 287 13.55 17.35 -17.52
CA PRO A 287 13.46 16.00 -18.07
C PRO A 287 12.78 15.03 -17.10
N GLU A 288 11.88 14.20 -17.63
CA GLU A 288 11.16 13.19 -16.85
C GLU A 288 12.05 11.98 -16.50
N ASN A 289 13.06 11.67 -17.31
CA ASN A 289 13.93 10.51 -17.16
C ASN A 289 15.24 10.88 -16.46
N ASP A 290 15.19 11.05 -15.13
CA ASP A 290 16.38 11.35 -14.31
C ASP A 290 16.78 10.18 -13.39
N TYR A 291 16.32 8.95 -13.72
CA TYR A 291 16.59 7.76 -12.93
C TYR A 291 17.72 6.91 -13.51
N ASP A 292 18.74 6.64 -12.69
CA ASP A 292 19.89 5.78 -13.04
C ASP A 292 19.45 4.30 -13.10
N ASP A 293 19.10 3.82 -14.30
CA ASP A 293 18.58 2.48 -14.58
C ASP A 293 19.48 1.34 -14.08
N THR A 294 20.78 1.60 -13.90
CA THR A 294 21.79 0.59 -13.57
C THR A 294 21.64 0.02 -12.16
N LYS A 295 21.13 0.81 -11.19
CA LYS A 295 20.98 0.35 -9.79
C LYS A 295 19.76 -0.53 -9.59
N ILE A 296 18.66 -0.22 -10.30
CA ILE A 296 17.39 -0.94 -10.19
C ILE A 296 17.50 -2.33 -10.82
N ILE A 297 18.07 -2.43 -12.03
CA ILE A 297 18.30 -3.70 -12.74
C ILE A 297 19.22 -4.62 -11.93
N LYS A 298 20.24 -4.06 -11.24
CA LYS A 298 21.11 -4.85 -10.37
C LYS A 298 20.38 -5.36 -9.13
N ALA A 299 19.50 -4.58 -8.51
CA ALA A 299 18.71 -5.00 -7.34
C ALA A 299 17.68 -6.08 -7.70
N VAL A 300 16.98 -5.95 -8.83
CA VAL A 300 16.00 -6.93 -9.31
C VAL A 300 16.70 -8.25 -9.69
N LYS A 301 17.79 -8.21 -10.48
CA LYS A 301 18.56 -9.40 -10.85
C LYS A 301 19.22 -10.10 -9.65
N ALA A 302 19.65 -9.37 -8.63
CA ALA A 302 20.22 -9.95 -7.41
C ALA A 302 19.14 -10.69 -6.58
N ASN A 303 17.90 -10.23 -6.60
CA ASN A 303 16.79 -10.87 -5.90
C ASN A 303 16.28 -12.12 -6.63
N GLU A 304 16.12 -12.07 -7.95
CA GLU A 304 15.80 -13.27 -8.76
C GLU A 304 16.83 -14.39 -8.57
N LYS A 305 18.10 -14.03 -8.41
CA LYS A 305 19.18 -15.00 -8.16
C LYS A 305 19.11 -15.58 -6.74
N LYS A 306 18.69 -14.79 -5.74
CA LYS A 306 18.48 -15.26 -4.36
C LYS A 306 17.25 -16.14 -4.20
N GLU A 307 16.16 -15.86 -4.91
CA GLU A 307 14.97 -16.70 -4.92
C GLU A 307 15.24 -18.06 -5.56
N LYS A 308 15.89 -18.10 -6.73
CA LYS A 308 16.32 -19.36 -7.37
C LYS A 308 17.27 -20.17 -6.50
N VAL A 309 18.11 -19.53 -5.68
CA VAL A 309 19.01 -20.22 -4.75
C VAL A 309 18.24 -20.74 -3.52
N LYS A 310 17.23 -20.02 -3.01
CA LYS A 310 16.36 -20.50 -1.92
C LYS A 310 15.49 -21.67 -2.37
N GLU A 311 14.83 -21.54 -3.51
CA GLU A 311 13.99 -22.59 -4.10
C GLU A 311 14.79 -23.88 -4.34
N ASN A 312 16.04 -23.77 -4.86
CA ASN A 312 16.94 -24.91 -5.04
C ASN A 312 17.48 -25.49 -3.70
N LYS A 313 17.51 -24.69 -2.64
CA LYS A 313 17.92 -25.16 -1.31
C LYS A 313 16.79 -25.91 -0.60
N GLU A 314 15.58 -25.40 -0.68
CA GLU A 314 14.38 -26.06 -0.15
C GLU A 314 14.07 -27.38 -0.89
N ILE A 315 14.29 -27.43 -2.22
CA ILE A 315 14.16 -28.67 -3.00
C ILE A 315 15.24 -29.69 -2.54
N LYS A 316 16.48 -29.29 -2.36
CA LYS A 316 17.56 -30.19 -1.90
C LYS A 316 17.35 -30.67 -0.46
N GLU A 317 16.92 -29.81 0.45
CA GLU A 317 16.59 -30.20 1.82
C GLU A 317 15.39 -31.15 1.87
N GLY A 318 14.38 -30.91 1.03
CA GLY A 318 13.25 -31.83 0.83
C GLY A 318 13.68 -33.21 0.31
N GLU A 319 14.55 -33.26 -0.69
CA GLU A 319 15.12 -34.49 -1.25
C GLU A 319 16.00 -35.26 -0.22
N GLU A 320 16.77 -34.52 0.61
CA GLU A 320 17.58 -35.13 1.67
C GLU A 320 16.75 -35.71 2.82
N ILE A 321 15.63 -35.05 3.17
CA ILE A 321 14.68 -35.55 4.18
C ILE A 321 13.97 -36.81 3.67
N ILE A 322 13.57 -36.85 2.40
CA ILE A 322 12.97 -38.01 1.77
C ILE A 322 13.98 -39.16 1.69
N ALA A 323 15.22 -38.89 1.29
CA ALA A 323 16.29 -39.92 1.22
C ALA A 323 16.66 -40.48 2.60
N LYS A 324 16.63 -39.67 3.66
CA LYS A 324 16.83 -40.13 5.05
C LYS A 324 15.65 -40.97 5.59
N LYS A 325 14.40 -40.63 5.22
CA LYS A 325 13.21 -41.47 5.53
C LYS A 325 13.27 -42.79 4.83
N VAL A 326 13.57 -42.83 3.53
CA VAL A 326 13.68 -44.08 2.74
C VAL A 326 14.79 -44.99 3.27
N LYS A 327 15.92 -44.45 3.78
CA LYS A 327 16.97 -45.28 4.41
C LYS A 327 16.60 -45.84 5.78
N ARG A 328 15.67 -45.24 6.53
CA ARG A 328 15.18 -45.75 7.81
C ARG A 328 14.15 -46.88 7.63
N ASP A 329 13.33 -46.84 6.57
CA ASP A 329 12.28 -47.82 6.32
C ASP A 329 12.76 -49.09 5.61
N ASN A 330 14.03 -49.15 5.17
CA ASN A 330 14.61 -50.34 4.51
C ASN A 330 15.02 -51.48 5.48
N SER A 331 14.69 -51.38 6.78
CA SER A 331 14.99 -52.44 7.75
C SER A 331 13.80 -53.41 7.95
N ASP A 332 12.62 -53.20 7.33
CA ASP A 332 11.48 -54.10 7.45
C ASP A 332 10.90 -54.50 6.07
N SER A 333 10.81 -55.79 5.88
CA SER A 333 10.62 -56.53 4.61
C SER A 333 9.17 -56.49 4.03
N GLN A 334 8.32 -55.52 4.41
CA GLN A 334 6.92 -55.44 3.90
C GLN A 334 6.55 -54.25 3.04
N ASN A 335 7.49 -53.36 2.69
CA ASN A 335 7.14 -52.05 2.10
C ASN A 335 7.49 -51.85 0.61
N LYS A 336 7.64 -52.90 -0.19
CA LYS A 336 7.86 -52.73 -1.65
C LYS A 336 6.70 -52.00 -2.36
N THR A 337 5.48 -52.12 -1.91
CA THR A 337 4.30 -51.48 -2.52
C THR A 337 4.21 -50.00 -2.22
N ILE A 338 4.70 -49.52 -1.06
CA ILE A 338 4.70 -48.10 -0.66
C ILE A 338 5.77 -47.32 -1.42
N ILE A 339 6.91 -47.95 -1.71
CA ILE A 339 8.02 -47.32 -2.48
C ILE A 339 7.57 -47.05 -3.93
N ILE A 340 6.81 -47.94 -4.54
CA ILE A 340 6.28 -47.77 -5.91
C ILE A 340 5.26 -46.61 -5.96
N LEU A 341 4.38 -46.53 -4.98
CA LEU A 341 3.39 -45.45 -4.89
C LEU A 341 4.05 -44.05 -4.64
N ALA A 342 5.07 -43.98 -3.81
CA ALA A 342 5.83 -42.75 -3.57
C ALA A 342 6.58 -42.26 -4.81
N SER A 343 7.15 -43.20 -5.59
CA SER A 343 7.85 -42.87 -6.84
C SER A 343 6.89 -42.33 -7.93
N ILE A 344 5.66 -42.87 -7.99
CA ILE A 344 4.60 -42.40 -8.90
C ILE A 344 4.14 -41.01 -8.50
N PHE A 345 4.04 -40.70 -7.21
CA PHE A 345 3.60 -39.38 -6.71
C PHE A 345 4.65 -38.29 -7.00
N VAL A 346 5.94 -38.58 -6.86
CA VAL A 346 7.05 -37.68 -7.20
C VAL A 346 7.11 -37.45 -8.71
N GLY A 347 6.91 -38.48 -9.53
CA GLY A 347 6.82 -38.36 -10.99
C GLY A 347 5.67 -37.46 -11.46
N LEU A 348 4.49 -37.60 -10.84
CA LEU A 348 3.32 -36.77 -11.11
C LEU A 348 3.53 -35.29 -10.69
N PHE A 349 4.18 -35.06 -9.57
CA PHE A 349 4.48 -33.69 -9.10
C PHE A 349 5.49 -32.96 -9.99
N VAL A 350 6.51 -33.66 -10.47
CA VAL A 350 7.50 -33.13 -11.44
C VAL A 350 6.83 -32.88 -12.79
N CYS A 351 5.92 -33.74 -13.26
CA CYS A 351 5.15 -33.51 -14.48
C CYS A 351 4.21 -32.30 -14.37
N ILE A 352 3.53 -32.10 -13.24
CA ILE A 352 2.63 -30.95 -13.03
C ILE A 352 3.40 -29.63 -13.01
N THR A 353 4.59 -29.61 -12.42
CA THR A 353 5.46 -28.42 -12.42
C THR A 353 6.07 -28.14 -13.80
N ALA A 354 6.40 -29.18 -14.57
CA ALA A 354 6.88 -29.06 -15.93
C ALA A 354 5.78 -28.57 -16.91
N VAL A 355 4.55 -29.04 -16.75
CA VAL A 355 3.39 -28.60 -17.55
C VAL A 355 3.03 -27.13 -17.23
N LYS A 356 3.09 -26.70 -15.95
CA LYS A 356 2.93 -25.28 -15.60
C LYS A 356 4.04 -24.40 -16.20
N LYS A 357 5.28 -24.88 -16.30
CA LYS A 357 6.39 -24.16 -16.99
C LYS A 357 6.25 -24.17 -18.51
N GLY A 358 5.68 -25.22 -19.10
CA GLY A 358 5.41 -25.31 -20.54
C GLY A 358 4.29 -24.36 -20.99
N ALA A 359 3.21 -24.26 -20.19
CA ALA A 359 2.09 -23.35 -20.49
C ALA A 359 2.47 -21.89 -20.41
N ALA A 360 3.42 -21.51 -19.54
CA ALA A 360 3.94 -20.14 -19.45
C ALA A 360 4.85 -19.76 -20.63
N LYS A 361 5.39 -20.72 -21.40
CA LYS A 361 6.21 -20.43 -22.60
C LYS A 361 5.40 -20.30 -23.90
N HIS A 362 4.16 -20.78 -23.95
CA HIS A 362 3.30 -20.69 -25.12
C HIS A 362 2.36 -19.47 -25.15
N SER A 363 2.36 -18.63 -24.11
CA SER A 363 1.63 -17.35 -24.10
C SER A 363 2.52 -16.14 -24.46
N LEU A 364 3.73 -16.39 -24.99
CA LEU A 364 4.73 -15.37 -25.43
C LEU A 364 5.18 -15.59 -26.89
N LEU A 365 4.22 -15.98 -27.73
CA LEU A 365 4.34 -15.89 -29.20
C LEU A 365 3.10 -15.23 -29.78
#